data_6ed37414a4ed0f99ce2dae183ccac918
#
_entry.id   6ed37414a4ed0f99ce2dae183ccac918
#
_cell.length_a   1.000
_cell.length_b   1.000
_cell.length_c   1.000
_cell.angle_alpha   90.00
_cell.angle_beta   90.00
_cell.angle_gamma   90.00
#
_symmetry.space_group_name_H-M   'P 1'
#
loop_
_entity.id
_entity.type
_entity.pdbx_description
1 polymer ?
#
loop_
_entity_poly.entity_id
_entity_poly.type
_entity_poly.pdbx_seq_one_letter_code
_entity_poly.pdbx_strand_id
1 'polypeptide(L)'
;LSLSITISNAMIGLASGIIIGLFFKFTPVQSVSIGLSTLFAGGSIIPTPDKTGLMLKGSGDIVTMIFTAALATAFILLIGDKAKNYAVIILPPLTLVIIGGIGRFTLPFFSGATKLLGDGIKHLLTLQPIILTILIAMIFACLVVSPITSVGVALAINIEGIASGAANLGICACGFTLAIAGWAVNSKGVCFAHFIGSPKISMANIFAKPKIMLPVLCSAAVSGVFAAILNIQGTPMSAGFGFSGLVGPLAHLATTNGSAL
;
A
#
# COMPACT_ATOMS: atom_id res chain seq x y z
N LEU A 1 -1.00 -7.10 -19.81
CA LEU A 1 -1.13 -7.33 -18.37
C LEU A 1 -0.35 -6.27 -17.56
N SER A 2 0.94 -6.03 -17.87
CA SER A 2 1.78 -5.04 -17.16
C SER A 2 1.18 -3.62 -17.20
N LEU A 3 0.70 -3.16 -18.33
CA LEU A 3 0.09 -1.84 -18.47
C LEU A 3 -1.16 -1.69 -17.59
N SER A 4 -2.03 -2.71 -17.54
CA SER A 4 -3.24 -2.68 -16.72
C SER A 4 -2.91 -2.61 -15.22
N ILE A 5 -1.90 -3.34 -14.78
CA ILE A 5 -1.43 -3.31 -13.39
C ILE A 5 -0.84 -1.92 -13.05
N THR A 6 -0.03 -1.37 -13.94
CA THR A 6 0.58 -0.05 -13.74
C THR A 6 -0.48 1.05 -13.63
N ILE A 7 -1.47 1.05 -14.52
CA ILE A 7 -2.58 2.01 -14.48
C ILE A 7 -3.38 1.83 -13.19
N SER A 8 -3.77 0.60 -12.84
CA SER A 8 -4.55 0.33 -11.62
C SER A 8 -3.82 0.82 -10.37
N ASN A 9 -2.53 0.56 -10.26
CA ASN A 9 -1.71 1.04 -9.14
C ASN A 9 -1.62 2.57 -9.11
N ALA A 10 -1.40 3.21 -10.24
CA ALA A 10 -1.29 4.66 -10.31
C ALA A 10 -2.60 5.37 -9.94
N MET A 11 -3.76 4.75 -10.17
CA MET A 11 -5.08 5.32 -9.90
C MET A 11 -5.57 5.10 -8.45
N ILE A 12 -4.82 4.43 -7.59
CA ILE A 12 -5.21 4.18 -6.18
C ILE A 12 -5.58 5.48 -5.46
N GLY A 13 -4.79 6.53 -5.61
CA GLY A 13 -5.08 7.83 -4.99
C GLY A 13 -6.41 8.43 -5.47
N LEU A 14 -6.68 8.35 -6.77
CA LEU A 14 -7.94 8.83 -7.35
C LEU A 14 -9.13 8.05 -6.77
N ALA A 15 -9.07 6.73 -6.84
CA ALA A 15 -10.14 5.84 -6.37
C ALA A 15 -10.41 6.03 -4.87
N SER A 16 -9.35 6.07 -4.06
CA SER A 16 -9.47 6.27 -2.60
C SER A 16 -10.13 7.60 -2.25
N GLY A 17 -9.73 8.69 -2.89
CA GLY A 17 -10.32 10.00 -2.64
C GLY A 17 -11.78 10.09 -3.07
N ILE A 18 -12.17 9.46 -4.18
CA ILE A 18 -13.56 9.37 -4.61
C ILE A 18 -14.39 8.57 -3.59
N ILE A 19 -13.90 7.41 -3.15
CA ILE A 19 -14.59 6.57 -2.15
C ILE A 19 -14.80 7.34 -0.83
N ILE A 20 -13.79 8.08 -0.37
CA ILE A 20 -13.91 8.94 0.82
C ILE A 20 -15.02 9.99 0.61
N GLY A 21 -15.05 10.66 -0.54
CA GLY A 21 -16.09 11.63 -0.84
C GLY A 21 -17.49 11.02 -0.84
N LEU A 22 -17.66 9.84 -1.42
CA LEU A 22 -18.93 9.10 -1.41
C LEU A 22 -19.32 8.68 0.03
N PHE A 23 -18.37 8.29 0.86
CA PHE A 23 -18.61 7.94 2.26
C PHE A 23 -19.17 9.14 3.05
N PHE A 24 -18.64 10.35 2.79
CA PHE A 24 -19.16 11.60 3.36
C PHE A 24 -20.44 12.11 2.68
N LYS A 25 -21.01 11.35 1.72
CA LYS A 25 -22.20 11.72 0.94
C LYS A 25 -22.03 13.03 0.16
N PHE A 26 -20.83 13.33 -0.27
CA PHE A 26 -20.56 14.46 -1.14
C PHE A 26 -21.09 14.24 -2.55
N THR A 27 -21.29 15.33 -3.27
CA THR A 27 -21.66 15.25 -4.70
C THR A 27 -20.56 14.56 -5.51
N PRO A 28 -20.87 13.99 -6.68
CA PRO A 28 -19.86 13.38 -7.54
C PRO A 28 -18.68 14.30 -7.86
N VAL A 29 -18.96 15.59 -8.10
CA VAL A 29 -17.91 16.59 -8.40
C VAL A 29 -16.99 16.81 -7.20
N GLN A 30 -17.56 16.94 -6.00
CA GLN A 30 -16.80 17.06 -4.76
C GLN A 30 -15.93 15.82 -4.50
N SER A 31 -16.49 14.63 -4.70
CA SER A 31 -15.77 13.36 -4.54
C SER A 31 -14.61 13.23 -5.52
N VAL A 32 -14.82 13.57 -6.80
CA VAL A 32 -13.78 13.58 -7.82
C VAL A 32 -12.70 14.61 -7.49
N SER A 33 -13.05 15.79 -6.94
CA SER A 33 -12.09 16.81 -6.53
C SER A 33 -11.14 16.30 -5.45
N ILE A 34 -11.64 15.53 -4.46
CA ILE A 34 -10.81 14.85 -3.47
C ILE A 34 -9.88 13.85 -4.16
N GLY A 35 -10.42 13.01 -5.04
CA GLY A 35 -9.65 12.01 -5.77
C GLY A 35 -8.50 12.60 -6.58
N LEU A 36 -8.75 13.66 -7.34
CA LEU A 36 -7.74 14.35 -8.14
C LEU A 36 -6.63 14.95 -7.26
N SER A 37 -6.97 15.58 -6.16
CA SER A 37 -6.01 16.14 -5.21
C SER A 37 -5.13 15.06 -4.58
N THR A 38 -5.75 13.95 -4.20
CA THR A 38 -5.08 12.81 -3.60
C THR A 38 -4.12 12.13 -4.59
N LEU A 39 -4.56 11.94 -5.85
CA LEU A 39 -3.74 11.41 -6.92
C LEU A 39 -2.50 12.29 -7.17
N PHE A 40 -2.71 13.59 -7.30
CA PHE A 40 -1.64 14.55 -7.56
C PHE A 40 -0.62 14.60 -6.42
N ALA A 41 -1.09 14.62 -5.17
CA ALA A 41 -0.23 14.68 -3.99
C ALA A 41 0.61 13.41 -3.81
N GLY A 42 0.03 12.24 -4.05
CA GLY A 42 0.69 10.95 -3.82
C GLY A 42 1.91 10.67 -4.69
N GLY A 43 2.09 11.39 -5.78
CA GLY A 43 3.27 11.27 -6.63
C GLY A 43 3.31 10.01 -7.49
N SER A 44 2.16 9.38 -7.73
CA SER A 44 2.04 8.24 -8.66
C SER A 44 2.22 8.66 -10.13
N ILE A 45 1.98 9.93 -10.43
CA ILE A 45 2.21 10.54 -11.74
C ILE A 45 3.26 11.64 -11.60
N ILE A 46 4.33 11.54 -12.36
CA ILE A 46 5.44 12.50 -12.34
C ILE A 46 5.83 12.90 -13.77
N PRO A 47 6.41 14.10 -13.98
CA PRO A 47 6.98 14.45 -15.27
C PRO A 47 8.11 13.49 -15.65
N THR A 48 8.26 13.21 -16.95
CA THR A 48 9.44 12.51 -17.50
C THR A 48 10.71 13.34 -17.25
N PRO A 49 11.90 12.72 -17.21
CA PRO A 49 13.16 13.44 -16.99
C PRO A 49 13.40 14.60 -17.97
N ASP A 50 12.97 14.44 -19.20
CA ASP A 50 13.02 15.45 -20.28
C ASP A 50 11.88 16.48 -20.20
N LYS A 51 10.97 16.35 -19.24
CA LYS A 51 9.77 17.20 -19.04
C LYS A 51 8.83 17.29 -20.24
N THR A 52 8.93 16.39 -21.19
CA THR A 52 8.08 16.37 -22.41
C THR A 52 6.79 15.61 -22.21
N GLY A 53 6.68 14.77 -21.16
CA GLY A 53 5.53 13.92 -20.90
C GLY A 53 5.31 13.63 -19.41
N LEU A 54 4.42 12.70 -19.14
CA LEU A 54 4.12 12.19 -17.81
C LEU A 54 4.40 10.69 -17.77
N MET A 55 4.95 10.22 -16.65
CA MET A 55 5.17 8.81 -16.40
C MET A 55 4.46 8.34 -15.13
N LEU A 56 4.01 7.10 -15.13
CA LEU A 56 3.39 6.46 -13.97
C LEU A 56 4.48 5.82 -13.09
N LYS A 57 4.54 6.23 -11.83
CA LYS A 57 5.53 5.76 -10.84
C LYS A 57 4.84 4.95 -9.73
N GLY A 58 4.23 3.82 -10.08
CA GLY A 58 3.59 2.93 -9.11
C GLY A 58 2.39 3.58 -8.41
N SER A 59 2.11 3.14 -7.18
CA SER A 59 0.94 3.57 -6.39
C SER A 59 1.07 4.94 -5.72
N GLY A 60 2.25 5.53 -5.71
CA GLY A 60 2.53 6.74 -4.95
C GLY A 60 2.68 6.51 -3.44
N ASP A 61 2.83 7.60 -2.68
CA ASP A 61 2.96 7.56 -1.21
C ASP A 61 1.61 7.58 -0.52
N ILE A 62 1.26 6.47 0.11
CA ILE A 62 -0.06 6.26 0.73
C ILE A 62 -0.28 7.21 1.92
N VAL A 63 0.76 7.53 2.69
CA VAL A 63 0.64 8.43 3.85
C VAL A 63 0.29 9.84 3.39
N THR A 64 0.99 10.32 2.36
CA THR A 64 0.67 11.60 1.71
C THR A 64 -0.76 11.61 1.15
N MET A 65 -1.20 10.51 0.54
CA MET A 65 -2.56 10.38 0.03
C MET A 65 -3.61 10.48 1.13
N ILE A 66 -3.43 9.78 2.25
CA ILE A 66 -4.33 9.83 3.40
C ILE A 66 -4.40 11.26 3.97
N PHE A 67 -3.25 11.88 4.17
CA PHE A 67 -3.16 13.26 4.66
C PHE A 67 -3.89 14.23 3.73
N THR A 68 -3.63 14.13 2.43
CA THR A 68 -4.26 15.01 1.42
C THR A 68 -5.76 14.78 1.32
N ALA A 69 -6.21 13.51 1.37
CA ALA A 69 -7.63 13.19 1.35
C ALA A 69 -8.37 13.77 2.57
N ALA A 70 -7.75 13.70 3.76
CA ALA A 70 -8.32 14.30 4.97
C ALA A 70 -8.43 15.82 4.84
N LEU A 71 -7.37 16.48 4.35
CA LEU A 71 -7.39 17.94 4.12
C LEU A 71 -8.42 18.33 3.06
N ALA A 72 -8.52 17.60 1.94
CA ALA A 72 -9.47 17.87 0.88
C ALA A 72 -10.92 17.69 1.36
N THR A 73 -11.16 16.66 2.18
CA THR A 73 -12.46 16.43 2.82
C THR A 73 -12.82 17.59 3.75
N ALA A 74 -11.90 18.00 4.62
CA ALA A 74 -12.11 19.15 5.51
C ALA A 74 -12.37 20.46 4.71
N PHE A 75 -11.61 20.68 3.66
CA PHE A 75 -11.77 21.84 2.79
C PHE A 75 -13.15 21.86 2.12
N ILE A 76 -13.63 20.72 1.62
CA ILE A 76 -14.95 20.60 0.98
C ILE A 76 -16.07 20.79 2.02
N LEU A 77 -15.91 20.28 3.25
CA LEU A 77 -16.86 20.55 4.35
C LEU A 77 -16.98 22.03 4.67
N LEU A 78 -15.89 22.80 4.54
CA LEU A 78 -15.89 24.23 4.85
C LEU A 78 -16.45 25.09 3.71
N ILE A 79 -16.25 24.71 2.45
CA ILE A 79 -16.48 25.58 1.29
C ILE A 79 -17.53 24.99 0.32
N GLY A 80 -17.75 23.68 0.32
CA GLY A 80 -18.55 22.99 -0.69
C GLY A 80 -19.94 23.57 -0.86
N ASP A 81 -20.65 23.85 0.22
CA ASP A 81 -22.00 24.42 0.19
C ASP A 81 -22.02 25.90 -0.21
N LYS A 82 -20.93 26.62 0.05
CA LYS A 82 -20.82 28.05 -0.31
C LYS A 82 -20.60 28.27 -1.81
N ALA A 83 -20.03 27.28 -2.48
CA ALA A 83 -19.78 27.34 -3.92
C ALA A 83 -21.07 27.21 -4.77
N LYS A 84 -22.17 26.65 -4.21
CA LYS A 84 -23.48 26.55 -4.87
C LYS A 84 -23.37 26.14 -6.36
N ASN A 85 -23.93 26.93 -7.24
CA ASN A 85 -23.96 26.68 -8.66
C ASN A 85 -22.59 26.70 -9.37
N TYR A 86 -21.57 27.30 -8.75
CA TYR A 86 -20.21 27.34 -9.29
C TYR A 86 -19.34 26.18 -8.82
N ALA A 87 -19.87 25.30 -7.96
CA ALA A 87 -19.14 24.17 -7.39
C ALA A 87 -18.44 23.30 -8.46
N VAL A 88 -19.11 23.04 -9.58
CA VAL A 88 -18.61 22.20 -10.68
C VAL A 88 -17.34 22.80 -11.33
N ILE A 89 -17.27 24.12 -11.43
CA ILE A 89 -16.16 24.82 -12.10
C ILE A 89 -15.04 25.14 -11.10
N ILE A 90 -15.38 25.52 -9.87
CA ILE A 90 -14.44 26.07 -8.91
C ILE A 90 -13.78 24.97 -8.05
N LEU A 91 -14.53 23.97 -7.57
CA LEU A 91 -14.01 23.00 -6.62
C LEU A 91 -12.88 22.11 -7.18
N PRO A 92 -12.98 21.53 -8.39
CA PRO A 92 -11.92 20.66 -8.88
C PRO A 92 -10.56 21.38 -9.02
N PRO A 93 -10.45 22.53 -9.71
CA PRO A 93 -9.15 23.21 -9.82
C PRO A 93 -8.67 23.78 -8.49
N LEU A 94 -9.55 24.33 -7.66
CA LEU A 94 -9.18 24.92 -6.38
C LEU A 94 -8.66 23.85 -5.40
N THR A 95 -9.38 22.73 -5.29
CA THR A 95 -8.97 21.61 -4.43
C THR A 95 -7.68 20.97 -4.93
N LEU A 96 -7.55 20.78 -6.25
CA LEU A 96 -6.35 20.22 -6.86
C LEU A 96 -5.12 21.10 -6.63
N VAL A 97 -5.23 22.41 -6.87
CA VAL A 97 -4.08 23.32 -6.78
C VAL A 97 -3.71 23.61 -5.33
N ILE A 98 -4.68 23.94 -4.48
CA ILE A 98 -4.40 24.30 -3.08
C ILE A 98 -4.11 23.05 -2.27
N ILE A 99 -5.08 22.15 -2.16
CA ILE A 99 -4.95 21.01 -1.24
C ILE A 99 -4.00 19.96 -1.82
N GLY A 100 -4.13 19.66 -3.10
CA GLY A 100 -3.19 18.77 -3.80
C GLY A 100 -1.77 19.35 -3.79
N GLY A 101 -1.61 20.66 -3.93
CA GLY A 101 -0.33 21.36 -3.81
C GLY A 101 0.29 21.26 -2.42
N ILE A 102 -0.49 21.46 -1.35
CA ILE A 102 -0.05 21.23 0.03
C ILE A 102 0.38 19.77 0.21
N GLY A 103 -0.45 18.83 -0.22
CA GLY A 103 -0.12 17.41 -0.16
C GLY A 103 1.17 17.09 -0.93
N ARG A 104 1.34 17.65 -2.12
CA ARG A 104 2.57 17.47 -2.92
C ARG A 104 3.80 18.06 -2.23
N PHE A 105 3.65 19.18 -1.54
CA PHE A 105 4.72 19.80 -0.77
C PHE A 105 5.14 18.92 0.43
N THR A 106 4.19 18.22 1.06
CA THR A 106 4.47 17.31 2.19
C THR A 106 5.00 15.95 1.76
N LEU A 107 4.92 15.59 0.46
CA LEU A 107 5.38 14.30 -0.06
C LEU A 107 6.83 13.97 0.31
N PRO A 108 7.83 14.88 0.19
CA PRO A 108 9.21 14.56 0.57
C PRO A 108 9.36 14.21 2.06
N PHE A 109 8.57 14.83 2.93
CA PHE A 109 8.57 14.54 4.36
C PHE A 109 8.07 13.12 4.66
N PHE A 110 6.90 12.75 4.13
CA PHE A 110 6.34 11.41 4.35
C PHE A 110 7.13 10.31 3.65
N SER A 111 7.59 10.54 2.44
CA SER A 111 8.46 9.59 1.73
C SER A 111 9.82 9.45 2.42
N GLY A 112 10.34 10.50 3.04
CA GLY A 112 11.55 10.46 3.87
C GLY A 112 11.38 9.56 5.09
N ALA A 113 10.24 9.63 5.79
CA ALA A 113 9.92 8.74 6.90
C ALA A 113 9.86 7.25 6.45
N THR A 114 9.25 6.98 5.30
CA THR A 114 9.23 5.62 4.70
C THR A 114 10.64 5.14 4.37
N LYS A 115 11.51 6.03 3.87
CA LYS A 115 12.91 5.72 3.57
C LYS A 115 13.72 5.40 4.83
N LEU A 116 13.54 6.17 5.91
CA LEU A 116 14.21 5.90 7.20
C LEU A 116 13.87 4.50 7.74
N LEU A 117 12.61 4.09 7.64
CA LEU A 117 12.20 2.74 7.98
C LEU A 117 12.89 1.69 7.09
N GLY A 118 12.97 1.96 5.79
CA GLY A 118 13.68 1.11 4.84
C GLY A 118 15.16 0.95 5.22
N ASP A 119 15.84 2.03 5.55
CA ASP A 119 17.25 2.00 5.95
C ASP A 119 17.44 1.21 7.25
N GLY A 120 16.51 1.31 8.21
CA GLY A 120 16.51 0.46 9.41
C GLY A 120 16.41 -1.04 9.06
N ILE A 121 15.56 -1.40 8.10
CA ILE A 121 15.40 -2.81 7.67
C ILE A 121 16.66 -3.32 6.95
N LYS A 122 17.41 -2.49 6.23
CA LYS A 122 18.66 -2.90 5.57
C LYS A 122 19.68 -3.53 6.53
N HIS A 123 19.76 -3.07 7.77
CA HIS A 123 20.65 -3.66 8.75
C HIS A 123 20.30 -5.12 9.09
N LEU A 124 19.03 -5.51 8.90
CA LEU A 124 18.62 -6.89 9.13
C LEU A 124 19.11 -7.84 8.04
N LEU A 125 19.41 -7.34 6.83
CA LEU A 125 19.89 -8.16 5.71
C LEU A 125 21.27 -8.79 5.95
N THR A 126 21.97 -8.38 7.00
CA THR A 126 23.25 -8.94 7.40
C THR A 126 23.15 -10.09 8.42
N LEU A 127 21.93 -10.41 8.88
CA LEU A 127 21.70 -11.45 9.87
C LEU A 127 21.74 -12.85 9.27
N GLN A 128 21.85 -13.85 10.16
CA GLN A 128 21.69 -15.26 9.80
C GLN A 128 20.37 -15.51 9.05
N PRO A 129 20.35 -16.35 7.98
CA PRO A 129 19.19 -16.49 7.09
C PRO A 129 17.86 -16.78 7.80
N ILE A 130 17.84 -17.65 8.81
CA ILE A 130 16.61 -17.98 9.54
C ILE A 130 16.11 -16.79 10.37
N ILE A 131 17.01 -16.11 11.08
CA ILE A 131 16.65 -14.93 11.89
C ILE A 131 16.18 -13.81 10.97
N LEU A 132 16.91 -13.58 9.88
CA LEU A 132 16.54 -12.62 8.85
C LEU A 132 15.12 -12.85 8.34
N THR A 133 14.81 -14.07 7.89
CA THR A 133 13.51 -14.38 7.28
C THR A 133 12.35 -14.26 8.27
N ILE A 134 12.56 -14.65 9.54
CA ILE A 134 11.56 -14.46 10.60
C ILE A 134 11.27 -12.98 10.80
N LEU A 135 12.30 -12.16 10.99
CA LEU A 135 12.14 -10.72 11.24
C LEU A 135 11.52 -10.00 10.04
N ILE A 136 12.00 -10.29 8.84
CA ILE A 136 11.45 -9.70 7.61
C ILE A 136 9.97 -10.08 7.42
N ALA A 137 9.60 -11.34 7.62
CA ALA A 137 8.21 -11.79 7.52
C ALA A 137 7.30 -11.04 8.52
N MET A 138 7.74 -10.90 9.77
CA MET A 138 7.00 -10.17 10.81
C MET A 138 6.88 -8.67 10.48
N ILE A 139 7.97 -8.03 10.04
CA ILE A 139 7.98 -6.61 9.66
C ILE A 139 7.04 -6.35 8.49
N PHE A 140 7.09 -7.17 7.44
CA PHE A 140 6.24 -6.98 6.28
C PHE A 140 4.77 -7.32 6.57
N ALA A 141 4.49 -8.24 7.50
CA ALA A 141 3.14 -8.46 8.03
C ALA A 141 2.60 -7.22 8.79
N CYS A 142 3.44 -6.47 9.50
CA CYS A 142 3.07 -5.18 10.08
C CYS A 142 2.90 -4.08 9.01
N LEU A 143 3.85 -3.99 8.08
CA LEU A 143 3.83 -2.96 7.04
C LEU A 143 2.57 -3.04 6.16
N VAL A 144 2.15 -4.25 5.78
CA VAL A 144 1.00 -4.41 4.88
C VAL A 144 -0.32 -3.92 5.49
N VAL A 145 -0.46 -3.93 6.81
CA VAL A 145 -1.64 -3.41 7.53
C VAL A 145 -1.44 -2.00 8.10
N SER A 146 -0.31 -1.37 7.79
CA SER A 146 -0.01 0.01 8.15
C SER A 146 -0.34 0.96 6.99
N PRO A 147 -0.36 2.28 7.21
CA PRO A 147 -0.50 3.25 6.13
C PRO A 147 0.72 3.30 5.19
N ILE A 148 1.85 2.70 5.58
CA ILE A 148 3.07 2.67 4.77
C ILE A 148 2.92 1.67 3.62
N THR A 149 3.50 2.00 2.46
CA THR A 149 3.51 1.10 1.31
C THR A 149 4.58 0.02 1.47
N SER A 150 4.16 -1.23 1.64
CA SER A 150 5.09 -2.38 1.70
C SER A 150 5.95 -2.52 0.44
N VAL A 151 5.35 -2.31 -0.73
CA VAL A 151 6.08 -2.31 -2.01
C VAL A 151 7.08 -1.16 -2.08
N GLY A 152 6.70 0.04 -1.63
CA GLY A 152 7.59 1.20 -1.62
C GLY A 152 8.81 0.99 -0.72
N VAL A 153 8.62 0.39 0.46
CA VAL A 153 9.74 0.01 1.35
C VAL A 153 10.61 -1.05 0.69
N ALA A 154 10.03 -2.11 0.14
CA ALA A 154 10.75 -3.18 -0.52
C ALA A 154 11.65 -2.67 -1.66
N LEU A 155 11.13 -1.77 -2.50
CA LEU A 155 11.88 -1.14 -3.58
C LEU A 155 12.97 -0.19 -3.06
N ALA A 156 12.69 0.58 -2.01
CA ALA A 156 13.64 1.53 -1.44
C ALA A 156 14.89 0.84 -0.87
N ILE A 157 14.72 -0.37 -0.29
CA ILE A 157 15.84 -1.16 0.25
C ILE A 157 16.41 -2.16 -0.76
N ASN A 158 15.81 -2.28 -1.92
CA ASN A 158 16.15 -3.27 -2.95
C ASN A 158 16.19 -4.70 -2.39
N ILE A 159 15.16 -5.09 -1.62
CA ILE A 159 15.10 -6.41 -0.98
C ILE A 159 14.87 -7.49 -2.03
N GLU A 160 15.75 -8.48 -2.11
CA GLU A 160 15.68 -9.55 -3.11
C GLU A 160 16.00 -10.93 -2.51
N GLY A 161 15.91 -11.95 -3.32
CA GLY A 161 16.23 -13.31 -2.90
C GLY A 161 15.32 -13.82 -1.78
N ILE A 162 15.90 -14.52 -0.82
CA ILE A 162 15.20 -15.14 0.31
C ILE A 162 14.50 -14.12 1.22
N ALA A 163 15.07 -12.92 1.36
CA ALA A 163 14.46 -11.86 2.14
C ALA A 163 13.17 -11.33 1.50
N SER A 164 13.13 -11.21 0.16
CA SER A 164 11.91 -10.89 -0.58
C SER A 164 10.86 -12.00 -0.48
N GLY A 165 11.31 -13.27 -0.56
CA GLY A 165 10.44 -14.42 -0.34
C GLY A 165 9.80 -14.42 1.05
N ALA A 166 10.61 -14.14 2.09
CA ALA A 166 10.13 -14.01 3.47
C ALA A 166 9.12 -12.86 3.64
N ALA A 167 9.36 -11.71 3.02
CA ALA A 167 8.44 -10.60 3.02
C ALA A 167 7.07 -11.00 2.42
N ASN A 168 7.08 -11.70 1.28
CA ASN A 168 5.86 -12.22 0.65
C ASN A 168 5.12 -13.20 1.55
N LEU A 169 5.83 -14.15 2.16
CA LEU A 169 5.21 -15.12 3.08
C LEU A 169 4.66 -14.46 4.34
N GLY A 170 5.32 -13.43 4.88
CA GLY A 170 4.79 -12.64 6.00
C GLY A 170 3.47 -11.95 5.66
N ILE A 171 3.36 -11.37 4.46
CA ILE A 171 2.12 -10.76 3.98
C ILE A 171 1.04 -11.83 3.75
N CYS A 172 1.39 -12.98 3.18
CA CYS A 172 0.48 -14.12 3.03
C CYS A 172 -0.06 -14.57 4.39
N ALA A 173 0.83 -14.78 5.37
CA ALA A 173 0.45 -15.17 6.73
C ALA A 173 -0.50 -14.16 7.36
N CYS A 174 -0.25 -12.85 7.18
CA CYS A 174 -1.15 -11.80 7.63
C CYS A 174 -2.54 -11.93 6.99
N GLY A 175 -2.62 -12.06 5.67
CA GLY A 175 -3.88 -12.16 4.93
C GLY A 175 -4.70 -13.38 5.33
N PHE A 176 -4.09 -14.55 5.39
CA PHE A 176 -4.78 -15.79 5.76
C PHE A 176 -5.19 -15.79 7.24
N THR A 177 -4.33 -15.31 8.16
CA THR A 177 -4.66 -15.22 9.58
C THR A 177 -5.85 -14.30 9.82
N LEU A 178 -5.88 -13.13 9.20
CA LEU A 178 -7.02 -12.20 9.33
C LEU A 178 -8.29 -12.75 8.68
N ALA A 179 -8.19 -13.45 7.57
CA ALA A 179 -9.31 -14.11 6.91
C ALA A 179 -9.93 -15.18 7.83
N ILE A 180 -9.10 -16.04 8.42
CA ILE A 180 -9.54 -17.13 9.33
C ILE A 180 -10.10 -16.54 10.61
N ALA A 181 -9.41 -15.59 11.24
CA ALA A 181 -9.87 -14.95 12.48
C ALA A 181 -11.22 -14.23 12.30
N GLY A 182 -11.46 -13.67 11.11
CA GLY A 182 -12.72 -12.99 10.80
C GLY A 182 -13.82 -13.88 10.23
N TRP A 183 -13.56 -15.17 10.00
CA TRP A 183 -14.45 -16.06 9.23
C TRP A 183 -15.86 -16.19 9.77
N ALA A 184 -15.99 -16.22 11.11
CA ALA A 184 -17.29 -16.38 11.77
C ALA A 184 -18.13 -15.08 11.84
N VAL A 185 -17.49 -13.91 11.71
CA VAL A 185 -18.14 -12.62 11.96
C VAL A 185 -18.23 -11.73 10.70
N ASN A 186 -17.42 -11.99 9.68
CA ASN A 186 -17.41 -11.25 8.44
C ASN A 186 -18.11 -12.01 7.31
N SER A 187 -18.54 -11.28 6.28
CA SER A 187 -18.97 -11.93 5.05
C SER A 187 -17.81 -12.67 4.39
N LYS A 188 -18.09 -13.78 3.71
CA LYS A 188 -17.07 -14.60 3.04
C LYS A 188 -16.24 -13.76 2.02
N GLY A 189 -16.90 -12.84 1.30
CA GLY A 189 -16.21 -11.93 0.37
C GLY A 189 -15.15 -11.06 1.05
N VAL A 190 -15.44 -10.55 2.26
CA VAL A 190 -14.46 -9.79 3.06
C VAL A 190 -13.31 -10.70 3.50
N CYS A 191 -13.59 -11.92 3.94
CA CYS A 191 -12.54 -12.87 4.30
C CYS A 191 -11.62 -13.19 3.12
N PHE A 192 -12.17 -13.48 1.94
CA PHE A 192 -11.39 -13.69 0.72
C PHE A 192 -10.58 -12.47 0.30
N ALA A 193 -11.12 -11.27 0.47
CA ALA A 193 -10.44 -10.03 0.12
C ALA A 193 -9.14 -9.81 0.90
N HIS A 194 -8.96 -10.41 2.09
CA HIS A 194 -7.74 -10.28 2.87
C HIS A 194 -6.51 -10.91 2.19
N PHE A 195 -6.67 -12.01 1.49
CA PHE A 195 -5.54 -12.71 0.85
C PHE A 195 -5.54 -12.62 -0.68
N ILE A 196 -6.69 -12.53 -1.34
CA ILE A 196 -6.77 -12.30 -2.79
C ILE A 196 -6.51 -10.82 -3.10
N GLY A 197 -7.05 -9.92 -2.29
CA GLY A 197 -6.88 -8.47 -2.39
C GLY A 197 -5.70 -7.98 -1.56
N SER A 198 -5.99 -7.45 -0.37
CA SER A 198 -4.94 -6.98 0.55
C SER A 198 -5.40 -7.04 2.01
N PRO A 199 -4.54 -7.49 2.95
CA PRO A 199 -4.79 -7.40 4.38
C PRO A 199 -5.02 -5.98 4.90
N LYS A 200 -4.61 -4.96 4.12
CA LYS A 200 -4.76 -3.54 4.44
C LYS A 200 -6.19 -3.11 4.75
N ILE A 201 -7.20 -3.83 4.24
CA ILE A 201 -8.61 -3.58 4.57
C ILE A 201 -8.92 -3.67 6.07
N SER A 202 -8.12 -4.41 6.84
CA SER A 202 -8.24 -4.53 8.30
C SER A 202 -7.47 -3.46 9.07
N MET A 203 -6.79 -2.52 8.41
CA MET A 203 -5.94 -1.51 9.05
C MET A 203 -6.67 -0.76 10.17
N ALA A 204 -7.88 -0.26 9.94
CA ALA A 204 -8.65 0.47 10.94
C ALA A 204 -8.98 -0.40 12.17
N ASN A 205 -9.32 -1.67 11.96
CA ASN A 205 -9.62 -2.62 13.04
C ASN A 205 -8.38 -2.94 13.89
N ILE A 206 -7.23 -3.04 13.25
CA ILE A 206 -5.94 -3.31 13.91
C ILE A 206 -5.51 -2.10 14.76
N PHE A 207 -5.66 -0.88 14.26
CA PHE A 207 -5.40 0.33 15.06
C PHE A 207 -6.35 0.43 16.27
N ALA A 208 -7.62 0.07 16.11
CA ALA A 208 -8.58 0.07 17.20
C ALA A 208 -8.31 -1.04 18.24
N LYS A 209 -7.80 -2.20 17.79
CA LYS A 209 -7.54 -3.38 18.62
C LYS A 209 -6.21 -4.04 18.26
N PRO A 210 -5.05 -3.49 18.71
CA PRO A 210 -3.71 -3.97 18.30
C PRO A 210 -3.43 -5.44 18.65
N LYS A 211 -4.15 -6.00 19.64
CA LYS A 211 -4.00 -7.42 20.03
C LYS A 211 -4.29 -8.40 18.89
N ILE A 212 -5.02 -7.97 17.85
CA ILE A 212 -5.25 -8.76 16.63
C ILE A 212 -3.93 -9.10 15.92
N MET A 213 -2.89 -8.28 16.09
CA MET A 213 -1.58 -8.53 15.52
C MET A 213 -0.81 -9.70 16.14
N LEU A 214 -1.12 -10.14 17.37
CA LEU A 214 -0.41 -11.23 18.01
C LEU A 214 -0.44 -12.53 17.18
N PRO A 215 -1.62 -13.08 16.82
CA PRO A 215 -1.66 -14.29 15.98
C PRO A 215 -1.05 -14.05 14.59
N VAL A 216 -1.17 -12.85 14.04
CA VAL A 216 -0.55 -12.50 12.76
C VAL A 216 0.97 -12.57 12.83
N LEU A 217 1.58 -12.01 13.88
CA LEU A 217 3.02 -12.04 14.07
C LEU A 217 3.54 -13.46 14.32
N CYS A 218 2.81 -14.27 15.11
CA CYS A 218 3.16 -15.68 15.31
C CYS A 218 3.14 -16.46 13.99
N SER A 219 2.08 -16.31 13.19
CA SER A 219 1.99 -17.00 11.89
C SER A 219 3.04 -16.49 10.89
N ALA A 220 3.33 -15.19 10.90
CA ALA A 220 4.38 -14.61 10.07
C ALA A 220 5.77 -15.12 10.48
N ALA A 221 6.05 -15.24 11.78
CA ALA A 221 7.31 -15.80 12.27
C ALA A 221 7.51 -17.25 11.80
N VAL A 222 6.48 -18.09 11.95
CA VAL A 222 6.51 -19.48 11.45
C VAL A 222 6.71 -19.52 9.93
N SER A 223 5.99 -18.68 9.18
CA SER A 223 6.15 -18.57 7.73
C SER A 223 7.57 -18.10 7.33
N GLY A 224 8.19 -17.24 8.14
CA GLY A 224 9.57 -16.82 7.98
C GLY A 224 10.57 -17.99 8.11
N VAL A 225 10.36 -18.91 9.06
CA VAL A 225 11.15 -20.14 9.17
C VAL A 225 11.03 -20.97 7.89
N PHE A 226 9.80 -21.17 7.39
CA PHE A 226 9.59 -21.90 6.14
C PHE A 226 10.20 -21.20 4.93
N ALA A 227 10.23 -19.85 4.89
CA ALA A 227 10.94 -19.12 3.84
C ALA A 227 12.41 -19.50 3.77
N ALA A 228 13.08 -19.65 4.94
CA ALA A 228 14.47 -20.07 5.02
C ALA A 228 14.66 -21.54 4.60
N ILE A 229 13.86 -22.45 5.15
CA ILE A 229 13.99 -23.90 4.90
C ILE A 229 13.72 -24.24 3.44
N LEU A 230 12.67 -23.67 2.87
CA LEU A 230 12.24 -23.93 1.48
C LEU A 230 12.93 -22.98 0.48
N ASN A 231 13.86 -22.15 0.92
CA ASN A 231 14.58 -21.19 0.08
C ASN A 231 13.64 -20.37 -0.85
N ILE A 232 12.55 -19.84 -0.29
CA ILE A 232 11.56 -19.08 -1.06
C ILE A 232 12.19 -17.77 -1.53
N GLN A 233 12.25 -17.60 -2.84
CA GLN A 233 12.89 -16.44 -3.47
C GLN A 233 11.85 -15.40 -3.92
N GLY A 234 12.27 -14.16 -4.12
CA GLY A 234 11.46 -13.11 -4.67
C GLY A 234 12.29 -11.96 -5.21
N THR A 235 11.61 -10.98 -5.81
CA THR A 235 12.20 -9.77 -6.39
C THR A 235 11.81 -8.54 -5.55
N PRO A 236 12.53 -7.42 -5.65
CA PRO A 236 12.15 -6.18 -4.96
C PRO A 236 10.74 -5.71 -5.30
N MET A 237 10.32 -5.93 -6.55
CA MET A 237 8.98 -5.58 -7.01
C MET A 237 7.90 -6.48 -6.39
N SER A 238 8.17 -7.77 -6.17
CA SER A 238 7.21 -8.72 -5.62
C SER A 238 7.07 -8.66 -4.11
N ALA A 239 8.10 -8.23 -3.39
CA ALA A 239 8.22 -8.35 -1.94
C ALA A 239 7.12 -7.67 -1.11
N GLY A 240 6.32 -6.81 -1.72
CA GLY A 240 5.25 -6.09 -1.02
C GLY A 240 3.83 -6.61 -1.30
N PHE A 241 3.67 -7.65 -2.11
CA PHE A 241 2.35 -8.12 -2.58
C PHE A 241 1.84 -9.36 -1.86
N GLY A 242 2.74 -10.22 -1.38
CA GLY A 242 2.33 -11.50 -0.79
C GLY A 242 1.59 -12.38 -1.80
N PHE A 243 0.39 -12.83 -1.44
CA PHE A 243 -0.46 -13.65 -2.31
C PHE A 243 -1.31 -12.82 -3.28
N SER A 244 -1.43 -11.51 -3.08
CA SER A 244 -2.27 -10.63 -3.90
C SER A 244 -1.89 -10.71 -5.38
N GLY A 245 -2.86 -11.04 -6.22
CA GLY A 245 -2.65 -11.21 -7.65
C GLY A 245 -1.65 -12.31 -8.02
N LEU A 246 -1.33 -13.24 -7.11
CA LEU A 246 -0.31 -14.29 -7.26
C LEU A 246 1.11 -13.76 -7.53
N VAL A 247 1.37 -12.48 -7.24
CA VAL A 247 2.65 -11.83 -7.56
C VAL A 247 3.81 -12.49 -6.81
N GLY A 248 3.66 -12.78 -5.51
CA GLY A 248 4.69 -13.48 -4.73
C GLY A 248 5.00 -14.88 -5.25
N PRO A 249 4.00 -15.76 -5.40
CA PRO A 249 4.20 -17.10 -5.96
C PRO A 249 4.82 -17.10 -7.37
N LEU A 250 4.34 -16.26 -8.27
CA LEU A 250 4.87 -16.16 -9.63
C LEU A 250 6.30 -15.62 -9.66
N ALA A 251 6.65 -14.70 -8.78
CA ALA A 251 8.02 -14.20 -8.65
C ALA A 251 8.97 -15.30 -8.18
N HIS A 252 8.55 -16.15 -7.24
CA HIS A 252 9.33 -17.30 -6.80
C HIS A 252 9.59 -18.27 -7.95
N LEU A 253 8.55 -18.67 -8.68
CA LEU A 253 8.69 -19.55 -9.84
C LEU A 253 9.60 -18.96 -10.92
N ALA A 254 9.52 -17.64 -11.17
CA ALA A 254 10.36 -16.97 -12.14
C ALA A 254 11.83 -16.91 -11.72
N THR A 255 12.11 -16.69 -10.44
CA THR A 255 13.48 -16.59 -9.92
C THR A 255 14.16 -17.95 -9.75
N THR A 256 13.40 -19.03 -9.60
CA THR A 256 13.91 -20.40 -9.43
C THR A 256 13.84 -21.23 -10.73
N ASN A 257 13.55 -20.61 -11.88
CA ASN A 257 13.39 -21.30 -13.18
C ASN A 257 12.39 -22.47 -13.14
N GLY A 258 11.34 -22.33 -12.33
CA GLY A 258 10.34 -23.39 -12.16
C GLY A 258 10.81 -24.56 -11.28
N SER A 259 12.01 -24.55 -10.75
CA SER A 259 12.44 -25.48 -9.71
C SER A 259 11.81 -25.08 -8.37
N ALA A 260 10.52 -25.29 -8.25
CA ALA A 260 9.85 -25.19 -6.96
C ALA A 260 9.96 -26.57 -6.32
N LEU A 261 10.76 -26.67 -5.22
CA LEU A 261 10.90 -27.83 -4.33
C LEU A 261 11.63 -29.01 -4.93
#